data_0eb5c42d820c00b2af3b4587b13c7013
#
_entry.id   0eb5c42d820c00b2af3b4587b13c7013
#
_cell.length_a   1.000
_cell.length_b   1.000
_cell.length_c   1.000
_cell.angle_alpha   90.00
_cell.angle_beta   90.00
_cell.angle_gamma   90.00
#
_symmetry.space_group_name_H-M   'P 1'
#
loop_
_entity.id
_entity.type
_entity.pdbx_description
1 polymer ?
#
loop_
_entity_poly.entity_id
_entity_poly.type
_entity_poly.pdbx_seq_one_letter_code
_entity_poly.pdbx_strand_id
1 'polypeptide(L)'
;MKKQIISAALAAVISAGVFVSPVQRYVGTSTVAFAAETVSMPKASRKSGTYSSSGTLTVRLTADSGSQIYYSTGGSYKLYTKTLKITKNTTLKFYAQKNGAKSKTVTVKYKLTPKVKVTNAGGNYDSAVTVKLSSTASGVKFYYTLDGSKPTKSSALCTTKGITVSKSAKLRVLAAKTGWSGKYLAEEYTISGSEETSTLSGENILEDYKSKYAYNTLTAK
;
A
#
# COMPACT_ATOMS: atom_id res chain seq x y z
N MET A 1 -7.04 -50.05 14.94
CA MET A 1 -6.90 -50.07 16.43
C MET A 1 -6.78 -48.62 16.91
N LYS A 2 -7.82 -48.12 17.55
CA LYS A 2 -7.87 -46.73 18.06
C LYS A 2 -7.17 -46.71 19.42
N LYS A 3 -6.04 -46.00 19.54
CA LYS A 3 -5.46 -45.69 20.85
C LYS A 3 -6.16 -44.46 21.42
N GLN A 4 -7.05 -44.70 22.40
CA GLN A 4 -7.56 -43.66 23.27
C GLN A 4 -6.44 -43.21 24.22
N ILE A 5 -6.13 -41.91 24.19
CA ILE A 5 -5.29 -41.31 25.24
C ILE A 5 -6.25 -40.86 26.34
N ILE A 6 -6.29 -41.62 27.41
CA ILE A 6 -7.05 -41.30 28.60
C ILE A 6 -6.26 -40.23 29.36
N SER A 7 -6.80 -39.02 29.45
CA SER A 7 -6.34 -37.99 30.36
C SER A 7 -6.89 -38.30 31.76
N ALA A 8 -6.09 -38.93 32.60
CA ALA A 8 -6.43 -39.14 34.01
C ALA A 8 -5.91 -37.95 34.82
N ALA A 9 -6.80 -37.05 35.18
CA ALA A 9 -6.58 -36.13 36.30
C ALA A 9 -6.98 -36.89 37.56
N LEU A 10 -6.02 -37.45 38.30
CA LEU A 10 -6.24 -38.08 39.57
C LEU A 10 -5.94 -37.08 40.69
N ALA A 11 -6.96 -36.47 41.25
CA ALA A 11 -6.89 -35.77 42.53
C ALA A 11 -7.04 -36.79 43.65
N ALA A 12 -5.96 -37.13 44.34
CA ALA A 12 -6.00 -37.96 45.51
C ALA A 12 -6.18 -37.09 46.77
N VAL A 13 -7.36 -37.17 47.36
CA VAL A 13 -7.62 -36.72 48.73
C VAL A 13 -7.22 -37.88 49.66
N ILE A 14 -6.25 -37.67 50.51
CA ILE A 14 -5.89 -38.64 51.57
C ILE A 14 -6.46 -38.12 52.88
N SER A 15 -7.50 -38.78 53.40
CA SER A 15 -7.95 -38.63 54.78
C SER A 15 -7.22 -39.61 55.69
N ALA A 16 -6.97 -39.17 56.90
CA ALA A 16 -6.09 -39.66 57.88
C ALA A 16 -6.47 -41.04 58.49
N GLY A 17 -5.44 -41.77 58.95
CA GLY A 17 -5.48 -42.61 60.11
C GLY A 17 -5.34 -44.09 59.87
N VAL A 18 -4.16 -44.68 60.13
CA VAL A 18 -3.83 -45.75 61.04
C VAL A 18 -2.32 -46.00 61.01
N PHE A 19 -1.70 -46.01 62.21
CA PHE A 19 -0.28 -46.35 62.45
C PHE A 19 -0.02 -47.81 62.25
N VAL A 20 0.92 -48.23 61.44
CA VAL A 20 1.74 -49.45 61.62
C VAL A 20 3.09 -49.22 60.93
N SER A 21 4.12 -49.46 61.67
CA SER A 21 5.58 -49.48 61.50
C SER A 21 6.28 -49.60 60.16
N PRO A 22 7.58 -49.33 60.09
CA PRO A 22 8.17 -48.46 59.05
C PRO A 22 8.88 -49.27 57.98
N VAL A 23 8.29 -49.26 56.81
CA VAL A 23 9.09 -49.38 55.60
C VAL A 23 8.79 -48.09 54.76
N GLN A 24 9.57 -47.06 54.96
CA GLN A 24 9.53 -45.95 54.10
C GLN A 24 9.95 -46.38 52.69
N ARG A 25 9.00 -46.81 51.87
CA ARG A 25 9.20 -46.72 50.43
C ARG A 25 9.07 -45.25 50.07
N TYR A 26 10.20 -44.63 49.78
CA TYR A 26 10.25 -43.36 49.08
C TYR A 26 9.54 -43.59 47.73
N VAL A 27 8.27 -43.33 47.65
CA VAL A 27 7.58 -43.12 46.38
C VAL A 27 8.01 -41.73 45.94
N GLY A 28 9.10 -41.67 45.20
CA GLY A 28 9.49 -40.43 44.52
C GLY A 28 8.33 -40.05 43.62
N THR A 29 7.59 -39.03 44.02
CA THR A 29 6.67 -38.34 43.11
C THR A 29 7.50 -37.62 42.08
N SER A 30 7.90 -38.35 41.04
CA SER A 30 8.42 -37.66 39.81
C SER A 30 7.26 -36.89 39.23
N THR A 31 7.20 -35.61 39.57
CA THR A 31 6.40 -34.65 38.83
C THR A 31 6.99 -34.56 37.42
N VAL A 32 6.44 -35.31 36.48
CA VAL A 32 6.71 -35.11 35.05
C VAL A 32 6.18 -33.77 34.71
N ALA A 33 7.07 -32.75 34.72
CA ALA A 33 6.78 -31.47 34.17
C ALA A 33 6.59 -31.67 32.67
N PHE A 34 5.36 -31.69 32.20
CA PHE A 34 5.09 -31.59 30.78
C PHE A 34 5.54 -30.22 30.34
N ALA A 35 6.61 -30.14 29.56
CA ALA A 35 6.99 -28.93 28.91
C ALA A 35 5.78 -28.43 28.08
N ALA A 36 5.34 -27.22 28.34
CA ALA A 36 4.26 -26.60 27.54
C ALA A 36 4.66 -26.64 26.07
N GLU A 37 3.83 -27.27 25.24
CA GLU A 37 4.08 -27.33 23.79
C GLU A 37 4.09 -25.91 23.24
N THR A 38 5.25 -25.45 22.77
CA THR A 38 5.40 -24.13 22.16
C THR A 38 5.05 -24.23 20.67
N VAL A 39 4.01 -23.49 20.26
CA VAL A 39 3.62 -23.42 18.84
C VAL A 39 4.37 -22.28 18.19
N SER A 40 5.10 -22.56 17.09
CA SER A 40 5.82 -21.57 16.30
C SER A 40 4.86 -20.58 15.65
N MET A 41 5.31 -19.31 15.54
CA MET A 41 4.52 -18.28 14.85
C MET A 41 4.39 -18.59 13.36
N PRO A 42 3.18 -18.49 12.79
CA PRO A 42 2.97 -18.68 11.36
C PRO A 42 3.58 -17.54 10.57
N LYS A 43 3.81 -17.75 9.28
CA LYS A 43 4.42 -16.79 8.36
C LYS A 43 3.44 -16.39 7.27
N ALA A 44 3.52 -15.13 6.82
CA ALA A 44 2.82 -14.65 5.63
C ALA A 44 3.81 -14.54 4.46
N SER A 45 3.38 -14.92 3.25
CA SER A 45 4.18 -14.81 2.02
C SER A 45 4.52 -13.36 1.62
N ARG A 46 3.85 -12.38 2.23
CA ARG A 46 4.09 -10.95 2.04
C ARG A 46 4.31 -10.29 3.40
N LYS A 47 5.34 -9.46 3.51
CA LYS A 47 5.62 -8.64 4.70
C LYS A 47 4.68 -7.42 4.76
N SER A 48 4.65 -6.71 5.90
CA SER A 48 3.99 -5.39 5.97
C SER A 48 4.60 -4.44 4.94
N GLY A 49 3.75 -3.65 4.27
CA GLY A 49 4.26 -2.72 3.26
C GLY A 49 3.18 -2.12 2.38
N THR A 50 3.64 -1.29 1.43
CA THR A 50 2.83 -0.69 0.39
C THR A 50 3.07 -1.43 -0.93
N TYR A 51 1.98 -1.85 -1.57
CA TYR A 51 2.01 -2.65 -2.78
C TYR A 51 1.28 -1.92 -3.92
N SER A 52 1.98 -1.70 -5.02
CA SER A 52 1.34 -1.25 -6.26
C SER A 52 0.53 -2.40 -6.85
N SER A 53 -0.76 -2.23 -7.03
CA SER A 53 -1.68 -3.31 -7.38
C SER A 53 -2.59 -2.95 -8.54
N SER A 54 -2.95 -3.98 -9.30
CA SER A 54 -3.99 -3.92 -10.36
C SER A 54 -5.40 -4.20 -9.83
N GLY A 55 -5.56 -4.57 -8.55
CA GLY A 55 -6.86 -4.88 -7.94
C GLY A 55 -6.76 -5.74 -6.70
N THR A 56 -5.91 -6.74 -6.69
CA THR A 56 -5.81 -7.73 -5.61
C THR A 56 -4.36 -8.04 -5.27
N LEU A 57 -4.04 -8.07 -3.97
CA LEU A 57 -2.80 -8.63 -3.45
C LEU A 57 -3.10 -10.02 -2.87
N THR A 58 -2.39 -11.02 -3.35
CA THR A 58 -2.52 -12.41 -2.91
C THR A 58 -1.56 -12.69 -1.75
N VAL A 59 -2.05 -13.25 -0.64
CA VAL A 59 -1.28 -13.59 0.55
C VAL A 59 -1.54 -15.05 0.95
N ARG A 60 -0.47 -15.84 1.03
CA ARG A 60 -0.48 -17.20 1.59
C ARG A 60 0.03 -17.15 3.02
N LEU A 61 -0.57 -17.95 3.91
CA LEU A 61 -0.09 -18.18 5.27
C LEU A 61 0.47 -19.59 5.37
N THR A 62 1.55 -19.76 6.13
CA THR A 62 2.19 -21.06 6.39
C THR A 62 2.51 -21.20 7.88
N ALA A 63 2.42 -22.40 8.40
CA ALA A 63 2.81 -22.79 9.75
C ALA A 63 3.45 -24.17 9.73
N ASP A 64 3.98 -24.61 10.86
CA ASP A 64 4.56 -25.94 11.02
C ASP A 64 3.52 -27.04 10.83
N SER A 65 3.98 -28.21 10.43
CA SER A 65 3.14 -29.40 10.17
C SER A 65 2.25 -29.71 11.37
N GLY A 66 0.99 -30.05 11.08
CA GLY A 66 -0.02 -30.35 12.09
C GLY A 66 -0.64 -29.13 12.79
N SER A 67 -0.23 -27.92 12.44
CA SER A 67 -0.83 -26.69 12.96
C SER A 67 -1.96 -26.18 12.06
N GLN A 68 -3.03 -25.69 12.67
CA GLN A 68 -4.08 -24.91 12.01
C GLN A 68 -3.78 -23.43 12.14
N ILE A 69 -4.06 -22.63 11.10
CA ILE A 69 -3.89 -21.19 11.13
C ILE A 69 -5.25 -20.52 11.24
N TYR A 70 -5.37 -19.57 12.15
CA TYR A 70 -6.54 -18.71 12.30
C TYR A 70 -6.15 -17.28 11.96
N TYR A 71 -7.01 -16.59 11.23
CA TYR A 71 -6.75 -15.20 10.78
C TYR A 71 -7.97 -14.29 10.96
N SER A 72 -7.68 -12.98 11.05
CA SER A 72 -8.68 -11.90 11.05
C SER A 72 -8.18 -10.73 10.20
N THR A 73 -9.08 -10.13 9.43
CA THR A 73 -8.87 -8.86 8.71
C THR A 73 -9.70 -7.71 9.31
N GLY A 74 -10.18 -7.90 10.53
CA GLY A 74 -11.13 -7.10 11.29
C GLY A 74 -12.27 -8.00 11.75
N GLY A 75 -12.65 -7.95 13.03
CA GLY A 75 -13.65 -8.84 13.65
C GLY A 75 -13.09 -10.19 14.10
N SER A 76 -13.93 -11.23 14.08
CA SER A 76 -13.61 -12.57 14.60
C SER A 76 -12.55 -13.30 13.76
N TYR A 77 -11.79 -14.19 14.41
CA TYR A 77 -10.84 -15.07 13.75
C TYR A 77 -11.56 -16.18 12.97
N LYS A 78 -11.04 -16.53 11.82
CA LYS A 78 -11.52 -17.60 10.94
C LYS A 78 -10.41 -18.58 10.63
N LEU A 79 -10.75 -19.86 10.43
CA LEU A 79 -9.79 -20.86 9.97
C LEU A 79 -9.28 -20.54 8.57
N TYR A 80 -7.96 -20.57 8.40
CA TYR A 80 -7.32 -20.38 7.10
C TYR A 80 -7.34 -21.68 6.30
N THR A 81 -8.08 -21.68 5.20
CA THR A 81 -8.22 -22.84 4.30
C THR A 81 -7.75 -22.55 2.89
N LYS A 82 -7.66 -21.27 2.50
CA LYS A 82 -7.27 -20.84 1.15
C LYS A 82 -6.53 -19.52 1.17
N THR A 83 -5.74 -19.30 0.12
CA THR A 83 -5.01 -18.06 -0.10
C THR A 83 -5.91 -16.83 0.03
N LEU A 84 -5.46 -15.82 0.78
CA LEU A 84 -6.20 -14.59 1.02
C LEU A 84 -6.05 -13.65 -0.16
N LYS A 85 -7.16 -13.01 -0.54
CA LYS A 85 -7.22 -11.93 -1.53
C LYS A 85 -7.44 -10.60 -0.80
N ILE A 86 -6.44 -9.75 -0.77
CA ILE A 86 -6.48 -8.42 -0.16
C ILE A 86 -6.84 -7.41 -1.26
N THR A 87 -8.02 -6.81 -1.16
CA THR A 87 -8.57 -5.89 -2.17
C THR A 87 -8.64 -4.44 -1.70
N LYS A 88 -8.31 -4.17 -0.43
CA LYS A 88 -8.25 -2.83 0.19
C LYS A 88 -7.15 -2.80 1.26
N ASN A 89 -6.81 -1.63 1.76
CA ASN A 89 -5.89 -1.52 2.88
C ASN A 89 -6.38 -2.38 4.04
N THR A 90 -5.51 -3.26 4.53
CA THR A 90 -5.90 -4.31 5.47
C THR A 90 -4.84 -4.50 6.54
N THR A 91 -5.27 -4.59 7.79
CA THR A 91 -4.47 -5.16 8.88
C THR A 91 -4.88 -6.62 9.05
N LEU A 92 -3.95 -7.53 8.73
CA LEU A 92 -4.12 -8.96 8.87
C LEU A 92 -3.47 -9.41 10.20
N LYS A 93 -4.26 -10.06 11.06
CA LYS A 93 -3.78 -10.72 12.30
C LYS A 93 -3.97 -12.22 12.14
N PHE A 94 -2.98 -13.02 12.55
CA PHE A 94 -3.09 -14.48 12.46
C PHE A 94 -2.19 -15.16 13.47
N TYR A 95 -2.58 -16.36 13.89
CA TYR A 95 -1.82 -17.23 14.78
C TYR A 95 -1.96 -18.69 14.36
N ALA A 96 -1.04 -19.52 14.79
CA ALA A 96 -1.12 -20.96 14.62
C ALA A 96 -1.66 -21.63 15.90
N GLN A 97 -2.37 -22.74 15.76
CA GLN A 97 -2.86 -23.56 16.86
C GLN A 97 -2.57 -25.03 16.59
N LYS A 98 -2.03 -25.74 17.58
CA LYS A 98 -1.74 -27.17 17.54
C LYS A 98 -2.01 -27.78 18.92
N ASN A 99 -2.70 -28.90 18.97
CA ASN A 99 -3.04 -29.63 20.23
C ASN A 99 -3.60 -28.70 21.33
N GLY A 100 -4.44 -27.74 20.98
CA GLY A 100 -5.02 -26.78 21.92
C GLY A 100 -4.12 -25.58 22.27
N ALA A 101 -2.80 -25.68 22.10
CA ALA A 101 -1.85 -24.59 22.30
C ALA A 101 -1.88 -23.59 21.13
N LYS A 102 -1.63 -22.29 21.44
CA LYS A 102 -1.63 -21.20 20.45
C LYS A 102 -0.28 -20.52 20.38
N SER A 103 0.14 -20.14 19.19
CA SER A 103 1.29 -19.26 19.01
C SER A 103 0.97 -17.82 19.42
N LYS A 104 2.02 -16.97 19.50
CA LYS A 104 1.82 -15.52 19.50
C LYS A 104 1.16 -15.07 18.20
N THR A 105 0.33 -14.01 18.28
CA THR A 105 -0.32 -13.42 17.10
C THR A 105 0.65 -12.60 16.28
N VAL A 106 0.69 -12.88 15.00
CA VAL A 106 1.41 -12.07 14.00
C VAL A 106 0.46 -11.01 13.45
N THR A 107 0.96 -9.79 13.30
CA THR A 107 0.20 -8.67 12.69
C THR A 107 0.97 -8.13 11.49
N VAL A 108 0.29 -8.07 10.33
CA VAL A 108 0.85 -7.55 9.07
C VAL A 108 -0.10 -6.49 8.52
N LYS A 109 0.46 -5.37 8.07
CA LYS A 109 -0.32 -4.24 7.51
C LYS A 109 -0.04 -4.12 6.01
N TYR A 110 -1.08 -4.23 5.19
CA TYR A 110 -1.00 -4.07 3.74
C TYR A 110 -1.66 -2.76 3.33
N LYS A 111 -0.91 -1.92 2.61
CA LYS A 111 -1.40 -0.73 1.93
C LYS A 111 -1.37 -0.99 0.43
N LEU A 112 -2.48 -0.78 -0.26
CA LEU A 112 -2.57 -0.90 -1.71
C LEU A 112 -2.54 0.49 -2.34
N THR A 113 -1.79 0.65 -3.43
CA THR A 113 -1.78 1.87 -4.25
C THR A 113 -2.08 1.52 -5.70
N PRO A 114 -2.75 2.40 -6.47
CA PRO A 114 -2.97 2.16 -7.89
C PRO A 114 -1.66 2.03 -8.66
N LYS A 115 -1.61 1.08 -9.61
CA LYS A 115 -0.57 1.06 -10.64
C LYS A 115 -0.99 2.02 -11.73
N VAL A 116 -0.23 3.09 -11.92
CA VAL A 116 -0.54 4.17 -12.88
C VAL A 116 0.39 4.08 -14.08
N LYS A 117 -0.17 4.30 -15.28
CA LYS A 117 0.54 4.53 -16.52
C LYS A 117 0.25 5.96 -16.99
N VAL A 118 1.31 6.68 -17.36
CA VAL A 118 1.27 8.02 -17.94
C VAL A 118 1.62 7.87 -19.42
N THR A 119 0.87 8.52 -20.30
CA THR A 119 1.18 8.67 -21.72
C THR A 119 1.63 10.12 -21.94
N ASN A 120 2.68 10.33 -22.72
CA ASN A 120 3.33 11.62 -22.88
C ASN A 120 3.81 12.15 -21.50
N ALA A 121 4.77 11.41 -20.91
CA ALA A 121 5.39 11.78 -19.63
C ALA A 121 6.12 13.13 -19.75
N GLY A 122 6.54 13.70 -18.60
CA GLY A 122 7.27 14.95 -18.55
C GLY A 122 8.47 15.00 -19.49
N GLY A 123 8.78 16.17 -19.99
CA GLY A 123 9.84 16.40 -20.97
C GLY A 123 9.66 17.71 -21.72
N ASN A 124 10.43 17.88 -22.79
CA ASN A 124 10.39 19.04 -23.67
C ASN A 124 9.49 18.75 -24.87
N TYR A 125 8.60 19.68 -25.19
CA TYR A 125 7.64 19.60 -26.28
C TYR A 125 7.61 20.94 -27.02
N ASP A 126 7.52 20.91 -28.34
CA ASP A 126 7.48 22.13 -29.18
C ASP A 126 6.08 22.76 -29.21
N SER A 127 5.05 22.02 -28.78
CA SER A 127 3.66 22.48 -28.75
C SER A 127 2.89 21.85 -27.62
N ALA A 128 1.65 22.29 -27.43
CA ALA A 128 0.75 21.74 -26.43
C ALA A 128 0.65 20.21 -26.51
N VAL A 129 0.72 19.52 -25.36
CA VAL A 129 0.68 18.07 -25.26
C VAL A 129 -0.51 17.61 -24.41
N THR A 130 -1.16 16.53 -24.83
CA THR A 130 -2.22 15.90 -24.03
C THR A 130 -1.68 14.70 -23.27
N VAL A 131 -1.70 14.81 -21.94
CA VAL A 131 -1.29 13.75 -21.00
C VAL A 131 -2.49 12.88 -20.69
N LYS A 132 -2.36 11.56 -20.92
CA LYS A 132 -3.41 10.59 -20.52
C LYS A 132 -2.90 9.74 -19.36
N LEU A 133 -3.79 9.51 -18.39
CA LEU A 133 -3.55 8.71 -17.20
C LEU A 133 -4.42 7.48 -17.22
N SER A 134 -3.87 6.33 -16.92
CA SER A 134 -4.61 5.08 -16.85
C SER A 134 -4.16 4.20 -15.69
N SER A 135 -5.01 3.28 -15.26
CA SER A 135 -4.70 2.28 -14.26
C SER A 135 -5.36 0.96 -14.63
N THR A 136 -4.68 -0.16 -14.37
CA THR A 136 -5.26 -1.50 -14.51
C THR A 136 -6.23 -1.84 -13.37
N ALA A 137 -6.21 -1.07 -12.27
CA ALA A 137 -7.18 -1.18 -11.19
C ALA A 137 -8.44 -0.39 -11.53
N SER A 138 -9.60 -1.04 -11.55
CA SER A 138 -10.88 -0.38 -11.78
C SER A 138 -11.23 0.64 -10.69
N GLY A 139 -12.00 1.69 -11.03
CA GLY A 139 -12.49 2.69 -10.09
C GLY A 139 -11.41 3.64 -9.53
N VAL A 140 -10.28 3.77 -10.20
CA VAL A 140 -9.28 4.80 -9.90
C VAL A 140 -9.72 6.12 -10.50
N LYS A 141 -9.67 7.20 -9.70
CA LYS A 141 -9.86 8.58 -10.13
C LYS A 141 -8.52 9.30 -10.07
N PHE A 142 -8.24 10.16 -11.04
CA PHE A 142 -7.01 10.95 -11.12
C PHE A 142 -7.34 12.41 -10.92
N TYR A 143 -6.82 12.99 -9.84
CA TYR A 143 -6.92 14.42 -9.53
C TYR A 143 -5.57 15.06 -9.83
N TYR A 144 -5.56 16.30 -10.36
CA TYR A 144 -4.31 16.92 -10.77
C TYR A 144 -4.25 18.42 -10.50
N THR A 145 -3.03 18.96 -10.52
CA THR A 145 -2.68 20.38 -10.56
C THR A 145 -1.59 20.58 -11.59
N LEU A 146 -1.49 21.78 -12.17
CA LEU A 146 -0.46 22.15 -13.17
C LEU A 146 0.56 23.16 -12.62
N ASP A 147 0.34 23.66 -11.41
CA ASP A 147 1.18 24.65 -10.73
C ASP A 147 2.23 24.04 -9.80
N GLY A 148 2.31 22.70 -9.73
CA GLY A 148 3.19 21.98 -8.83
C GLY A 148 2.66 21.83 -7.41
N SER A 149 1.50 22.39 -7.08
CA SER A 149 0.86 22.18 -5.78
C SER A 149 0.41 20.71 -5.59
N LYS A 150 0.30 20.27 -4.33
CA LYS A 150 -0.10 18.90 -4.03
C LYS A 150 -1.59 18.70 -4.29
N PRO A 151 -1.99 17.85 -5.25
CA PRO A 151 -3.41 17.61 -5.54
C PRO A 151 -4.12 16.88 -4.39
N THR A 152 -5.39 17.21 -4.22
CA THR A 152 -6.34 16.59 -3.31
C THR A 152 -7.53 16.04 -4.08
N LYS A 153 -8.48 15.41 -3.41
CA LYS A 153 -9.72 14.97 -4.05
C LYS A 153 -10.65 16.12 -4.48
N SER A 154 -10.34 17.35 -4.09
CA SER A 154 -11.03 18.59 -4.51
C SER A 154 -10.34 19.26 -5.69
N SER A 155 -9.18 18.79 -6.12
CA SER A 155 -8.46 19.29 -7.29
C SER A 155 -9.16 18.86 -8.59
N ALA A 156 -8.76 19.43 -9.72
CA ALA A 156 -9.30 19.08 -11.04
C ALA A 156 -9.25 17.58 -11.31
N LEU A 157 -10.32 17.05 -11.87
CA LEU A 157 -10.44 15.62 -12.21
C LEU A 157 -9.99 15.41 -13.67
N CYS A 158 -9.03 14.52 -13.87
CA CYS A 158 -8.64 14.09 -15.21
C CYS A 158 -9.77 13.23 -15.81
N THR A 159 -10.32 13.66 -16.93
CA THR A 159 -11.34 12.96 -17.70
C THR A 159 -10.71 12.05 -18.75
N THR A 160 -11.54 11.34 -19.52
CA THR A 160 -11.10 10.55 -20.69
C THR A 160 -10.42 11.37 -21.77
N LYS A 161 -10.68 12.70 -21.83
CA LYS A 161 -10.01 13.63 -22.76
C LYS A 161 -8.53 13.80 -22.44
N GLY A 162 -8.12 13.55 -21.20
CA GLY A 162 -6.75 13.78 -20.71
C GLY A 162 -6.56 15.16 -20.10
N ILE A 163 -5.31 15.54 -19.88
CA ILE A 163 -4.88 16.83 -19.34
C ILE A 163 -4.10 17.53 -20.45
N THR A 164 -4.59 18.67 -20.93
CA THR A 164 -3.87 19.49 -21.89
C THR A 164 -2.85 20.37 -21.15
N VAL A 165 -1.59 20.27 -21.55
CA VAL A 165 -0.49 21.09 -21.07
C VAL A 165 -0.06 21.96 -22.23
N SER A 166 -0.51 23.23 -22.24
CA SER A 166 -0.28 24.19 -23.36
C SER A 166 0.88 25.16 -23.11
N LYS A 167 1.38 25.21 -21.89
CA LYS A 167 2.57 25.99 -21.47
C LYS A 167 3.38 25.20 -20.46
N SER A 168 4.63 25.58 -20.25
CA SER A 168 5.50 24.92 -19.27
C SER A 168 4.82 24.82 -17.90
N ALA A 169 4.82 23.64 -17.31
CA ALA A 169 4.03 23.34 -16.12
C ALA A 169 4.65 22.22 -15.28
N LYS A 170 4.33 22.23 -13.98
CA LYS A 170 4.65 21.16 -13.03
C LYS A 170 3.38 20.38 -12.72
N LEU A 171 3.13 19.32 -13.48
CA LEU A 171 1.99 18.43 -13.27
C LEU A 171 2.20 17.60 -12.02
N ARG A 172 1.24 17.67 -11.09
CA ARG A 172 1.13 16.76 -9.95
C ARG A 172 -0.17 15.98 -10.06
N VAL A 173 -0.12 14.70 -9.78
CA VAL A 173 -1.28 13.80 -9.90
C VAL A 173 -1.49 13.02 -8.60
N LEU A 174 -2.73 12.92 -8.16
CA LEU A 174 -3.20 11.99 -7.14
C LEU A 174 -4.08 10.93 -7.81
N ALA A 175 -3.59 9.71 -7.91
CA ALA A 175 -4.41 8.55 -8.26
C ALA A 175 -5.06 8.00 -6.98
N ALA A 176 -6.38 8.08 -6.89
CA ALA A 176 -7.16 7.72 -5.71
C ALA A 176 -8.16 6.61 -6.02
N LYS A 177 -8.27 5.64 -5.10
CA LYS A 177 -9.28 4.58 -5.11
C LYS A 177 -9.80 4.38 -3.69
N THR A 178 -11.12 4.20 -3.54
CA THR A 178 -11.74 3.97 -2.24
C THR A 178 -11.16 2.72 -1.56
N GLY A 179 -10.79 2.87 -0.29
CA GLY A 179 -10.17 1.80 0.51
C GLY A 179 -8.68 1.56 0.23
N TRP A 180 -8.05 2.35 -0.67
CA TRP A 180 -6.63 2.26 -0.98
C TRP A 180 -5.88 3.52 -0.50
N SER A 181 -4.57 3.42 -0.42
CA SER A 181 -3.70 4.59 -0.27
C SER A 181 -3.57 5.29 -1.62
N GLY A 182 -3.57 6.62 -1.62
CA GLY A 182 -3.34 7.40 -2.83
C GLY A 182 -1.91 7.20 -3.35
N LYS A 183 -1.76 7.25 -4.68
CA LYS A 183 -0.46 7.30 -5.36
C LYS A 183 -0.28 8.70 -5.93
N TYR A 184 0.82 9.36 -5.55
CA TYR A 184 1.21 10.63 -6.11
C TYR A 184 2.25 10.44 -7.21
N LEU A 185 2.14 11.24 -8.28
CA LEU A 185 3.11 11.36 -9.35
C LEU A 185 3.44 12.83 -9.56
N ALA A 186 4.60 13.07 -10.16
CA ALA A 186 5.11 14.39 -10.50
C ALA A 186 5.79 14.31 -11.86
N GLU A 187 5.40 15.20 -12.77
CA GLU A 187 5.96 15.32 -14.10
C GLU A 187 6.22 16.80 -14.37
N GLU A 188 7.30 17.13 -15.06
CA GLU A 188 7.63 18.50 -15.45
C GLU A 188 7.62 18.58 -16.97
N TYR A 189 6.94 19.60 -17.48
CA TYR A 189 6.80 19.87 -18.92
C TYR A 189 7.41 21.21 -19.24
N THR A 190 8.22 21.24 -20.29
CA THR A 190 8.70 22.48 -20.94
C THR A 190 8.05 22.55 -22.31
N ILE A 191 7.31 23.62 -22.59
CA ILE A 191 6.69 23.85 -23.88
C ILE A 191 7.41 25.03 -24.51
N SER A 192 8.20 24.79 -25.56
CA SER A 192 9.01 25.83 -26.24
C SER A 192 8.24 26.66 -27.25
N GLY A 193 7.17 26.10 -27.80
CA GLY A 193 6.30 26.82 -28.76
C GLY A 193 5.21 27.70 -28.14
N SER A 194 5.22 27.89 -26.81
CA SER A 194 4.33 28.81 -26.11
C SER A 194 4.94 30.24 -26.04
N GLU A 195 5.70 30.64 -27.07
CA GLU A 195 5.94 32.07 -27.21
C GLU A 195 4.57 32.73 -27.29
N GLU A 196 4.27 33.57 -26.31
CA GLU A 196 3.24 34.57 -26.53
C GLU A 196 3.59 35.20 -27.85
N THR A 197 2.79 34.97 -28.90
CA THR A 197 2.73 35.89 -30.00
C THR A 197 2.32 37.20 -29.34
N SER A 198 3.31 37.97 -28.89
CA SER A 198 3.08 39.42 -28.81
C SER A 198 2.60 39.76 -30.20
N THR A 199 1.31 39.99 -30.33
CA THR A 199 0.76 40.69 -31.47
C THR A 199 1.40 42.06 -31.40
N LEU A 200 2.63 42.16 -31.95
CA LEU A 200 3.16 43.41 -32.37
C LEU A 200 2.18 43.84 -33.45
N SER A 201 1.19 44.65 -33.09
CA SER A 201 0.41 45.35 -34.09
C SER A 201 1.40 46.08 -34.95
N GLY A 202 1.20 46.12 -36.28
CA GLY A 202 2.15 46.71 -37.20
C GLY A 202 2.56 48.14 -36.84
N GLU A 203 1.78 48.85 -36.03
CA GLU A 203 2.07 50.15 -35.45
C GLU A 203 3.24 50.16 -34.47
N ASN A 204 3.36 49.15 -33.61
CA ASN A 204 4.45 49.09 -32.63
C ASN A 204 5.81 48.75 -33.27
N ILE A 205 5.83 48.01 -34.36
CA ILE A 205 7.07 47.70 -35.09
C ILE A 205 7.63 48.97 -35.73
N LEU A 206 6.77 49.83 -36.26
CA LEU A 206 7.17 51.05 -36.91
C LEU A 206 7.73 52.07 -35.89
N GLU A 207 7.14 52.20 -34.72
CA GLU A 207 7.61 53.15 -33.71
C GLU A 207 8.91 52.65 -33.04
N ASP A 208 9.11 51.37 -32.83
CA ASP A 208 10.38 50.84 -32.32
C ASP A 208 11.50 50.98 -33.35
N TYR A 209 11.20 50.81 -34.67
CA TYR A 209 12.15 51.03 -35.75
C TYR A 209 12.52 52.48 -35.88
N LYS A 210 11.56 53.39 -35.77
CA LYS A 210 11.79 54.86 -35.81
C LYS A 210 12.63 55.31 -34.60
N SER A 211 12.41 54.84 -33.45
CA SER A 211 13.17 55.15 -32.22
C SER A 211 14.63 54.69 -32.31
N LYS A 212 14.85 53.50 -32.88
CA LYS A 212 16.13 52.80 -32.92
C LYS A 212 17.02 53.33 -34.11
N TYR A 213 16.39 53.87 -35.16
CA TYR A 213 17.05 54.35 -36.38
C TYR A 213 16.61 55.76 -36.71
N ALA A 214 16.61 56.66 -35.71
CA ALA A 214 16.44 58.08 -35.95
C ALA A 214 17.57 58.58 -36.89
N TYR A 215 17.26 58.72 -38.12
CA TYR A 215 18.16 59.28 -39.07
C TYR A 215 18.45 60.75 -38.70
N ASN A 216 19.70 61.06 -38.42
CA ASN A 216 20.18 62.40 -38.44
C ASN A 216 20.04 62.91 -39.87
N THR A 217 19.08 63.81 -40.10
CA THR A 217 18.99 64.55 -41.33
C THR A 217 20.24 65.44 -41.45
N LEU A 218 21.19 65.02 -42.27
CA LEU A 218 22.27 65.84 -42.73
C LEU A 218 21.65 66.96 -43.58
N THR A 219 21.56 68.17 -43.03
CA THR A 219 21.31 69.34 -43.79
C THR A 219 22.56 69.67 -44.60
N ALA A 220 22.49 69.43 -45.92
CA ALA A 220 23.48 69.96 -46.87
C ALA A 220 23.35 71.50 -46.94
N LYS A 221 24.47 72.21 -46.73
CA LYS A 221 24.63 73.62 -47.07
C LYS A 221 24.96 73.74 -48.52
#